data_97aa32e64e9a101e50bad3adf7674539
#
_entry.id   97aa32e64e9a101e50bad3adf7674539
#
_cell.length_a   1.000
_cell.length_b   1.000
_cell.length_c   1.000
_cell.angle_alpha   90.00
_cell.angle_beta   90.00
_cell.angle_gamma   90.00
#
_symmetry.space_group_name_H-M   'P 1'
#
loop_
_entity.id
_entity.type
_entity.pdbx_description
1 polymer ?
#
loop_
_entity_poly.entity_id
_entity_poly.type
_entity_poly.pdbx_seq_one_letter_code
_entity_poly.pdbx_strand_id
1 'polypeptide(L)'
;MIMVMENAALNAIKQYLDPGESAVGTRIDVRHLAATPVGMRVIGEAQVTNVDGNRIEFAVHARDEREEIGSGTHERMIVNVARLAKRLDAKISPKA
;
A
#
# COMPACT_ATOMS: atom_id res chain seq x y z
N MET A 1 9.25 4.89 -6.46
CA MET A 1 9.35 3.48 -6.03
C MET A 1 8.28 3.09 -5.03
N ILE A 2 8.21 3.74 -3.89
CA ILE A 2 7.25 3.38 -2.82
C ILE A 2 5.80 3.46 -3.30
N MET A 3 5.43 4.52 -4.00
CA MET A 3 4.08 4.69 -4.53
C MET A 3 3.68 3.53 -5.46
N VAL A 4 4.61 3.07 -6.29
CA VAL A 4 4.37 1.96 -7.21
C VAL A 4 4.11 0.68 -6.44
N MET A 5 4.86 0.44 -5.36
CA MET A 5 4.68 -0.71 -4.49
C MET A 5 3.33 -0.66 -3.76
N GLU A 6 2.96 0.52 -3.24
CA GLU A 6 1.69 0.70 -2.55
C GLU A 6 0.51 0.51 -3.49
N ASN A 7 0.59 1.03 -4.71
CA ASN A 7 -0.44 0.83 -5.72
C ASN A 7 -0.58 -0.63 -6.11
N ALA A 8 0.54 -1.34 -6.25
CA ALA A 8 0.52 -2.77 -6.55
C ALA A 8 -0.16 -3.55 -5.44
N ALA A 9 0.12 -3.22 -4.19
CA ALA A 9 -0.51 -3.86 -3.04
C ALA A 9 -2.02 -3.64 -3.03
N LEU A 10 -2.46 -2.41 -3.23
CA LEU A 10 -3.89 -2.09 -3.28
C LEU A 10 -4.57 -2.82 -4.43
N ASN A 11 -3.95 -2.84 -5.61
CA ASN A 11 -4.51 -3.53 -6.77
C ASN A 11 -4.62 -5.04 -6.56
N ALA A 12 -3.71 -5.62 -5.79
CA ALA A 12 -3.73 -7.06 -5.51
C ALA A 12 -4.96 -7.49 -4.71
N ILE A 13 -5.53 -6.61 -3.89
CA ILE A 13 -6.65 -6.94 -3.02
C ILE A 13 -7.95 -6.21 -3.37
N LYS A 14 -7.89 -5.28 -4.29
CA LYS A 14 -9.02 -4.38 -4.62
C LYS A 14 -10.31 -5.13 -4.91
N GLN A 15 -10.22 -6.23 -5.64
CA GLN A 15 -11.41 -7.02 -6.03
C GLN A 15 -12.05 -7.77 -4.86
N TYR A 16 -11.34 -7.91 -3.75
CA TYR A 16 -11.84 -8.62 -2.58
C TYR A 16 -12.44 -7.69 -1.52
N LEU A 17 -12.41 -6.40 -1.76
CA LEU A 17 -13.00 -5.43 -0.84
C LEU A 17 -14.50 -5.31 -1.07
N ASP A 18 -15.26 -5.21 0.02
CA ASP A 18 -16.70 -5.01 -0.06
C ASP A 18 -17.00 -3.55 -0.38
N PRO A 19 -18.24 -3.26 -0.88
CA PRO A 19 -18.65 -1.87 -1.07
C PRO A 19 -18.50 -1.06 0.23
N GLY A 20 -17.92 0.12 0.12
CA GLY A 20 -17.68 0.98 1.27
C GLY A 20 -16.39 0.70 2.02
N GLU A 21 -15.66 -0.32 1.60
CA GLU A 21 -14.35 -0.64 2.17
C GLU A 21 -13.22 -0.11 1.31
N SER A 22 -12.11 0.20 1.96
CA SER A 22 -10.85 0.49 1.31
C SER A 22 -9.73 -0.05 2.18
N ALA A 23 -8.51 0.01 1.68
CA ALA A 23 -7.36 -0.42 2.45
C ALA A 23 -6.36 0.72 2.54
N VAL A 24 -5.93 1.05 3.75
CA VAL A 24 -4.95 2.10 3.98
C VAL A 24 -3.60 1.49 4.36
N GLY A 25 -2.51 2.12 3.92
CA GLY A 25 -1.18 1.70 4.28
C GLY A 25 -0.90 2.06 5.74
N THR A 26 -0.44 1.09 6.52
CA THR A 26 -0.11 1.27 7.92
C THR A 26 1.39 1.17 8.17
N ARG A 27 2.12 0.50 7.29
CA ARG A 27 3.54 0.32 7.43
C ARG A 27 4.16 0.00 6.08
N ILE A 28 5.33 0.54 5.85
CA ILE A 28 6.15 0.16 4.70
C ILE A 28 7.61 0.13 5.14
N ASP A 29 8.27 -0.97 4.84
CA ASP A 29 9.66 -1.18 5.20
C ASP A 29 10.36 -1.75 3.97
N VAL A 30 11.01 -0.88 3.23
CA VAL A 30 11.62 -1.24 1.95
C VAL A 30 13.05 -0.76 1.87
N ARG A 31 13.85 -1.48 1.09
CA ARG A 31 15.21 -1.09 0.75
C ARG A 31 15.24 -0.60 -0.68
N HIS A 32 15.92 0.49 -0.89
CA HIS A 32 16.19 1.01 -2.22
C HIS A 32 17.53 0.43 -2.66
N LEU A 33 17.48 -0.52 -3.59
CA LEU A 33 18.66 -1.30 -3.99
C LEU A 33 19.47 -0.66 -5.10
N ALA A 34 18.82 0.08 -5.98
CA ALA A 34 19.46 0.70 -7.12
C ALA A 34 18.70 1.93 -7.56
N ALA A 35 19.45 2.91 -8.10
CA ALA A 35 18.83 4.13 -8.62
C ALA A 35 18.26 3.87 -10.02
N THR A 36 17.19 4.59 -10.35
CA THR A 36 16.58 4.51 -11.67
C THR A 36 16.64 5.86 -12.34
N PRO A 37 17.18 5.94 -13.57
CA PRO A 37 17.22 7.19 -14.33
C PRO A 37 15.82 7.69 -14.67
N VAL A 38 15.69 9.00 -14.79
CA VAL A 38 14.45 9.62 -15.23
C VAL A 38 14.09 9.11 -16.63
N GLY A 39 12.81 8.80 -16.84
CA GLY A 39 12.33 8.30 -18.13
C GLY A 39 12.32 6.79 -18.26
N MET A 40 12.94 6.07 -17.33
CA MET A 40 12.89 4.61 -17.33
C MET A 40 11.63 4.13 -16.64
N ARG A 41 11.00 3.11 -17.19
CA ARG A 41 9.77 2.55 -16.62
C ARG A 41 10.07 1.81 -15.34
N VAL A 42 9.20 2.01 -14.33
CA VAL A 42 9.28 1.28 -13.06
C VAL A 42 8.01 0.46 -12.89
N ILE A 43 8.19 -0.81 -12.56
CA ILE A 43 7.09 -1.73 -12.32
C ILE A 43 7.11 -2.14 -10.86
N GLY A 44 5.96 -2.00 -10.19
CA GLY A 44 5.77 -2.47 -8.82
C GLY A 44 5.02 -3.79 -8.81
N GLU A 45 5.41 -4.66 -7.91
CA GLU A 45 4.76 -5.94 -7.70
C GLU A 45 4.49 -6.13 -6.21
N ALA A 46 3.37 -6.77 -5.88
CA ALA A 46 3.03 -7.07 -4.51
C ALA A 46 2.41 -8.45 -4.42
N GLN A 47 2.80 -9.19 -3.41
CA GLN A 47 2.27 -10.52 -3.14
C GLN A 47 1.80 -10.57 -1.70
N VAL A 48 0.57 -11.02 -1.48
CA VAL A 48 0.05 -11.21 -0.12
C VAL A 48 0.83 -12.34 0.55
N THR A 49 1.39 -12.04 1.72
CA THR A 49 2.16 -13.03 2.50
C THR A 49 1.43 -13.44 3.77
N ASN A 50 0.54 -12.60 4.29
CA ASN A 50 -0.19 -12.93 5.50
C ASN A 50 -1.49 -12.12 5.57
N VAL A 51 -2.53 -12.73 6.09
CA VAL A 51 -3.81 -12.07 6.35
C VAL A 51 -4.21 -12.37 7.79
N ASP A 52 -4.43 -11.33 8.58
CA ASP A 52 -4.81 -11.45 9.97
C ASP A 52 -5.94 -10.46 10.25
N GLY A 53 -7.17 -10.95 10.18
CA GLY A 53 -8.34 -10.09 10.31
C GLY A 53 -8.36 -9.05 9.20
N ASN A 54 -8.36 -7.78 9.58
CA ASN A 54 -8.36 -6.66 8.62
C ASN A 54 -6.95 -6.25 8.18
N ARG A 55 -5.92 -6.88 8.73
CA ARG A 55 -4.54 -6.57 8.41
C ARG A 55 -4.01 -7.50 7.35
N ILE A 56 -3.40 -6.93 6.34
CA ILE A 56 -2.84 -7.68 5.22
C ILE A 56 -1.39 -7.30 5.05
N GLU A 57 -0.51 -8.29 5.03
CA GLU A 57 0.92 -8.08 4.79
C GLU A 57 1.29 -8.53 3.40
N PHE A 58 2.21 -7.79 2.78
CA PHE A 58 2.67 -8.02 1.43
C PHE A 58 4.19 -8.08 1.38
N ALA A 59 4.70 -8.91 0.50
CA ALA A 59 6.05 -8.74 -0.02
C ALA A 59 5.93 -7.83 -1.23
N VAL A 60 6.72 -6.77 -1.29
CA VAL A 60 6.67 -5.79 -2.37
C VAL A 60 8.02 -5.67 -3.04
N HIS A 61 7.98 -5.47 -4.35
CA HIS A 61 9.15 -5.31 -5.18
C HIS A 61 8.92 -4.19 -6.18
N ALA A 62 9.98 -3.52 -6.56
CA ALA A 62 9.95 -2.59 -7.67
C ALA A 62 11.18 -2.85 -8.52
N ARG A 63 11.00 -2.78 -9.83
CA ARG A 63 12.10 -2.94 -10.75
C ARG A 63 11.96 -1.98 -11.92
N ASP A 64 13.10 -1.59 -12.47
CA ASP A 64 13.13 -0.84 -13.70
C ASP A 64 13.34 -1.79 -14.88
N GLU A 65 13.71 -1.27 -16.03
CA GLU A 65 13.87 -2.08 -17.23
C GLU A 65 15.09 -3.00 -17.20
N ARG A 66 15.97 -2.82 -16.23
CA ARG A 66 17.23 -3.55 -16.14
C ARG A 66 17.36 -4.41 -14.89
N GLU A 67 16.84 -3.96 -13.77
CA GLU A 67 17.11 -4.63 -12.50
C GLU A 67 16.07 -4.31 -11.44
N GLU A 68 16.10 -5.08 -10.39
CA GLU A 68 15.31 -4.80 -9.21
C GLU A 68 15.90 -3.57 -8.51
N ILE A 69 15.04 -2.58 -8.23
CA ILE A 69 15.46 -1.33 -7.61
C ILE A 69 15.03 -1.20 -6.17
N GLY A 70 14.14 -2.07 -5.72
CA GLY A 70 13.71 -2.05 -4.33
C GLY A 70 12.91 -3.29 -3.96
N SER A 71 12.93 -3.62 -2.68
CA SER A 71 12.14 -4.72 -2.14
C SER A 71 11.89 -4.51 -0.66
N GLY A 72 10.87 -5.15 -0.14
CA GLY A 72 10.57 -5.07 1.27
C GLY A 72 9.20 -5.61 1.60
N THR A 73 8.64 -5.09 2.69
CA THR A 73 7.33 -5.48 3.19
C THR A 73 6.43 -4.27 3.30
N HIS A 74 5.13 -4.51 3.18
CA HIS A 74 4.11 -3.48 3.27
C HIS A 74 2.92 -4.06 4.00
N GLU A 75 2.31 -3.26 4.85
CA GLU A 75 1.11 -3.64 5.57
C GLU A 75 0.00 -2.67 5.24
N ARG A 76 -1.18 -3.20 5.00
CA ARG A 76 -2.38 -2.40 4.82
C ARG A 76 -3.47 -2.89 5.76
N MET A 77 -4.37 -1.99 6.10
CA MET A 77 -5.51 -2.34 6.94
C MET A 77 -6.80 -2.00 6.19
N ILE A 78 -7.72 -2.95 6.15
CA ILE A 78 -9.03 -2.73 5.54
C ILE A 78 -9.86 -1.88 6.48
N VAL A 79 -10.44 -0.82 5.96
CA VAL A 79 -11.22 0.13 6.74
C VAL A 79 -12.58 0.37 6.07
N ASN A 80 -13.57 0.71 6.90
CA ASN A 80 -14.83 1.21 6.40
C ASN A 80 -14.67 2.71 6.16
N VAL A 81 -14.87 3.16 4.93
CA VAL A 81 -14.62 4.55 4.55
C VAL A 81 -15.50 5.53 5.32
N ALA A 82 -16.77 5.18 5.52
CA ALA A 82 -17.68 6.06 6.25
C ALA A 82 -17.27 6.22 7.73
N ARG A 83 -16.82 5.15 8.36
CA ARG A 83 -16.32 5.21 9.74
C ARG A 83 -15.06 6.03 9.84
N LEU A 84 -14.16 5.85 8.89
CA LEU A 84 -12.91 6.59 8.86
C LEU A 84 -13.21 8.08 8.71
N ALA A 85 -14.11 8.44 7.81
CA ALA A 85 -14.51 9.84 7.60
C ALA A 85 -15.06 10.46 8.89
N LYS A 86 -15.90 9.74 9.63
CA LYS A 86 -16.43 10.22 10.90
C LYS A 86 -15.33 10.47 11.93
N ARG A 87 -14.38 9.55 12.02
CA ARG A 87 -13.27 9.69 12.95
C ARG A 87 -12.39 10.88 12.62
N LEU A 88 -12.15 11.10 11.34
CA LEU A 88 -11.37 12.24 10.88
C LEU A 88 -12.10 13.56 11.15
N ASP A 89 -13.40 13.61 10.92
CA ASP A 89 -14.20 14.78 11.22
C ASP A 89 -14.16 15.12 12.72
N ALA A 90 -14.24 14.11 13.57
CA ALA A 90 -14.16 14.33 15.01
C ALA A 90 -12.81 14.88 15.43
N LYS A 91 -11.74 14.56 14.74
CA LYS A 91 -10.41 15.10 15.00
C LYS A 91 -10.24 16.52 14.50
N ILE A 92 -10.80 16.81 13.33
CA ILE A 92 -10.67 18.11 12.68
C ILE A 92 -11.58 19.15 13.33
N SER A 93 -12.75 18.73 13.79
CA SER A 93 -13.72 19.58 14.45
C SER A 93 -13.68 19.32 15.95
N PRO A 94 -12.72 19.91 16.66
CA PRO A 94 -12.61 19.70 18.09
C PRO A 94 -13.86 20.28 18.73
N LYS A 95 -14.77 19.47 18.97
CA LYS A 95 -16.01 19.90 19.53
C LYS A 95 -15.79 20.31 20.94
N ALA A 96 -16.02 21.50 21.16
CA ALA A 96 -15.94 21.98 22.52
C ALA A 96 -17.00 21.28 23.37
#